data_c1c76ca67c7efb80309c3afb2e4fcdbe
#
_entry.id   c1c76ca67c7efb80309c3afb2e4fcdbe
#
_cell.length_a   1.000
_cell.length_b   1.000
_cell.length_c   1.000
_cell.angle_alpha   90.00
_cell.angle_beta   90.00
_cell.angle_gamma   90.00
#
_symmetry.space_group_name_H-M   'P 1'
#
loop_
_entity.id
_entity.type
_entity.pdbx_description
1 polymer ?
#
loop_
_entity_poly.entity_id
_entity_poly.type
_entity_poly.pdbx_seq_one_letter_code
_entity_poly.pdbx_strand_id
1 'polypeptide(L)'
;AYSSSKGAVITLSELLAEEYKEEGISFNVLALGAVQTEMLDEAFPGYQAPTSAIEMATYILEFSLNGNKYYNGKVLQVSSTNP
;
A
#
# COMPACT_ATOMS: atom_id res chain seq x y z
N ALA A 1 2.00 15.60 11.46
CA ALA A 1 0.96 15.67 10.47
C ALA A 1 0.96 14.46 9.54
N TYR A 2 2.04 14.20 8.81
CA TYR A 2 2.10 13.06 7.90
C TYR A 2 1.96 11.72 8.63
N SER A 3 2.69 11.56 9.73
CA SER A 3 2.64 10.34 10.53
C SER A 3 1.26 10.12 11.14
N SER A 4 0.60 11.19 11.58
CA SER A 4 -0.74 11.11 12.15
C SER A 4 -1.75 10.68 11.10
N SER A 5 -1.64 11.21 9.88
CA SER A 5 -2.53 10.84 8.78
C SER A 5 -2.40 9.36 8.43
N LYS A 6 -1.17 8.85 8.36
CA LYS A 6 -0.93 7.43 8.10
C LYS A 6 -1.49 6.55 9.20
N GLY A 7 -1.27 6.93 10.47
CA GLY A 7 -1.81 6.20 11.60
C GLY A 7 -3.34 6.15 11.57
N ALA A 8 -3.98 7.25 11.20
CA ALA A 8 -5.43 7.31 11.10
C ALA A 8 -5.95 6.36 10.02
N VAL A 9 -5.28 6.29 8.87
CA VAL A 9 -5.67 5.39 7.78
C VAL A 9 -5.57 3.93 8.23
N ILE A 10 -4.47 3.57 8.91
CA ILE A 10 -4.27 2.21 9.41
C ILE A 10 -5.37 1.85 10.42
N THR A 11 -5.63 2.72 11.39
CA THR A 11 -6.64 2.48 12.41
C THR A 11 -8.02 2.33 11.78
N LEU A 12 -8.38 3.22 10.86
CA LEU A 12 -9.66 3.15 10.16
C LEU A 12 -9.79 1.85 9.39
N SER A 13 -8.75 1.43 8.70
CA SER A 13 -8.77 0.18 7.94
C SER A 13 -8.99 -1.03 8.84
N GLU A 14 -8.35 -1.05 10.01
CA GLU A 14 -8.53 -2.14 10.97
C GLU A 14 -9.96 -2.19 11.51
N LEU A 15 -10.54 -1.03 11.82
CA LEU A 15 -11.93 -0.96 12.29
C LEU A 15 -12.91 -1.42 11.22
N LEU A 16 -12.71 -0.99 9.98
CA LEU A 16 -13.57 -1.40 8.87
C LEU A 16 -13.42 -2.89 8.58
N ALA A 17 -12.22 -3.42 8.69
CA ALA A 17 -11.98 -4.84 8.50
C ALA A 17 -12.78 -5.68 9.51
N GLU A 18 -12.81 -5.26 10.76
CA GLU A 18 -13.57 -5.95 11.80
C GLU A 18 -15.08 -5.80 11.58
N GLU A 19 -15.51 -4.60 11.20
CA GLU A 19 -16.95 -4.32 11.05
C GLU A 19 -17.57 -5.10 9.88
N TYR A 20 -16.85 -5.23 8.78
CA TYR A 20 -17.41 -5.82 7.56
C TYR A 20 -16.92 -7.24 7.25
N LYS A 21 -16.21 -7.87 8.18
CA LYS A 21 -15.65 -9.20 7.90
C LYS A 21 -16.72 -10.25 7.60
N GLU A 22 -17.86 -10.18 8.24
CA GLU A 22 -18.94 -11.14 8.03
C GLU A 22 -19.65 -10.94 6.69
N GLU A 23 -19.47 -9.78 6.09
CA GLU A 23 -20.05 -9.47 4.79
C GLU A 23 -19.12 -9.80 3.63
N GLY A 24 -17.96 -10.38 3.94
CA GLY A 24 -17.01 -10.80 2.93
C GLY A 24 -16.18 -9.68 2.33
N ILE A 25 -16.11 -8.52 3.01
CA ILE A 25 -15.33 -7.39 2.53
C ILE A 25 -14.05 -7.29 3.34
N SER A 26 -12.91 -7.22 2.65
CA SER A 26 -11.60 -7.10 3.28
C SER A 26 -11.03 -5.70 3.12
N PHE A 27 -10.43 -5.20 4.18
CA PHE A 27 -9.77 -3.89 4.20
C PHE A 27 -8.32 -4.07 4.61
N ASN A 28 -7.41 -3.69 3.73
CA ASN A 28 -5.98 -3.79 3.97
C ASN A 28 -5.29 -2.50 3.57
N VAL A 29 -4.11 -2.26 4.11
CA VAL A 29 -3.29 -1.10 3.77
C VAL A 29 -2.01 -1.57 3.11
N LEU A 30 -1.68 -1.00 1.97
CA LEU A 30 -0.41 -1.25 1.31
C LEU A 30 0.51 -0.05 1.58
N ALA A 31 1.59 -0.30 2.29
CA ALA A 31 2.61 0.70 2.54
C ALA A 31 3.67 0.58 1.45
N LEU A 32 3.55 1.42 0.43
CA LEU A 32 4.40 1.33 -0.75
C LEU A 32 5.77 1.95 -0.50
N GLY A 33 6.80 1.30 -1.00
CA GLY A 33 8.13 1.87 -1.05
C GLY A 33 8.28 2.84 -2.21
N ALA A 34 9.52 3.21 -2.52
CA ALA A 34 9.77 4.15 -3.62
C ALA A 34 9.38 3.52 -4.96
N VAL A 35 8.63 4.30 -5.73
CA VAL A 35 8.19 3.92 -7.08
C VAL A 35 8.70 4.97 -8.05
N GLN A 36 9.23 4.53 -9.18
CA GLN A 36 9.78 5.46 -10.17
C GLN A 36 8.66 6.24 -10.84
N THR A 37 8.52 7.51 -10.49
CA THR A 37 7.51 8.42 -11.01
C THR A 37 8.19 9.74 -11.38
N GLU A 38 7.47 10.61 -12.11
CA GLU A 38 7.95 11.95 -12.43
C GLU A 38 8.21 12.76 -11.16
N MET A 39 7.34 12.62 -10.17
CA MET A 39 7.51 13.32 -8.90
C MET A 39 8.79 12.90 -8.20
N LEU A 40 9.11 11.61 -8.23
CA LEU A 40 10.34 11.12 -7.63
C LEU A 40 11.57 11.65 -8.37
N ASP A 41 11.53 11.68 -9.69
CA ASP A 41 12.61 12.22 -10.51
C ASP A 41 12.87 13.69 -10.22
N GLU A 42 11.81 14.47 -10.02
CA GLU A 42 11.95 15.89 -9.68
C GLU A 42 12.52 16.10 -8.30
N ALA A 43 12.08 15.30 -7.33
CA ALA A 43 12.54 15.43 -5.94
C ALA A 43 13.96 14.91 -5.76
N PHE A 44 14.32 13.86 -6.45
CA PHE A 44 15.62 13.18 -6.30
C PHE A 44 16.21 12.86 -7.67
N PRO A 45 16.74 13.88 -8.39
CA PRO A 45 17.32 13.65 -9.71
C PRO A 45 18.43 12.60 -9.68
N GLY A 46 18.39 11.65 -10.61
CA GLY A 46 19.39 10.60 -10.71
C GLY A 46 19.12 9.38 -9.84
N TYR A 47 18.15 9.42 -8.93
CA TYR A 47 17.77 8.27 -8.14
C TYR A 47 16.99 7.29 -9.01
N GLN A 48 17.31 6.01 -8.88
CA GLN A 48 16.59 4.94 -9.58
C GLN A 48 15.85 4.09 -8.56
N ALA A 49 14.53 4.19 -8.55
CA ALA A 49 13.71 3.36 -7.67
C ALA A 49 13.75 1.91 -8.13
N PRO A 50 13.73 0.93 -7.20
CA PRO A 50 13.74 -0.49 -7.57
C PRO A 50 12.47 -0.94 -8.28
N THR A 51 11.41 -0.19 -8.19
CA THR A 51 10.11 -0.57 -8.76
C THR A 51 9.61 0.52 -9.69
N SER A 52 9.19 0.14 -10.89
CA SER A 52 8.58 1.08 -11.81
C SER A 52 7.10 1.31 -11.44
N ALA A 53 6.53 2.40 -11.97
CA ALA A 53 5.12 2.70 -11.73
C ALA A 53 4.21 1.58 -12.27
N ILE A 54 4.55 1.01 -13.43
CA ILE A 54 3.76 -0.07 -14.04
C ILE A 54 3.84 -1.33 -13.20
N GLU A 55 5.00 -1.69 -12.70
CA GLU A 55 5.15 -2.85 -11.82
C GLU A 55 4.33 -2.70 -10.55
N MET A 56 4.38 -1.54 -9.92
CA MET A 56 3.62 -1.30 -8.71
C MET A 56 2.12 -1.31 -8.98
N ALA A 57 1.69 -0.71 -10.08
CA ALA A 57 0.27 -0.72 -10.46
C ALA A 57 -0.22 -2.14 -10.72
N THR A 58 0.59 -2.97 -11.35
CA THR A 58 0.25 -4.38 -11.60
C THR A 58 0.09 -5.13 -10.28
N TYR A 59 1.00 -4.92 -9.34
CA TYR A 59 0.90 -5.54 -8.03
C TYR A 59 -0.38 -5.11 -7.31
N ILE A 60 -0.69 -3.83 -7.32
CA ILE A 60 -1.90 -3.30 -6.66
C ILE A 60 -3.15 -3.92 -7.27
N LEU A 61 -3.20 -4.04 -8.60
CA LEU A 61 -4.33 -4.65 -9.27
C LEU A 61 -4.49 -6.11 -8.85
N GLU A 62 -3.42 -6.89 -8.89
CA GLU A 62 -3.46 -8.29 -8.49
C GLU A 62 -3.86 -8.45 -7.03
N PHE A 63 -3.35 -7.59 -6.15
CA PHE A 63 -3.72 -7.61 -4.75
C PHE A 63 -5.20 -7.29 -4.58
N SER A 64 -5.72 -6.30 -5.32
CA SER A 64 -7.13 -5.93 -5.24
C SER A 64 -8.06 -7.09 -5.62
N LEU A 65 -7.63 -7.93 -6.56
CA LEU A 65 -8.42 -9.06 -7.02
C LEU A 65 -8.31 -10.29 -6.13
N ASN A 66 -7.16 -10.50 -5.50
CA ASN A 66 -6.86 -11.77 -4.81
C ASN A 66 -6.46 -11.64 -3.35
N GLY A 67 -6.07 -10.46 -2.90
CA GLY A 67 -5.54 -10.28 -1.54
C GLY A 67 -6.51 -10.65 -0.43
N ASN A 68 -7.80 -10.53 -0.69
CA ASN A 68 -8.83 -10.85 0.29
C ASN A 68 -8.86 -12.33 0.68
N LYS A 69 -8.24 -13.20 -0.10
CA LYS A 69 -8.15 -14.63 0.23
C LYS A 69 -7.24 -14.87 1.44
N TYR A 70 -6.28 -13.99 1.66
CA TYR A 70 -5.25 -14.22 2.66
C TYR A 70 -5.17 -13.12 3.73
N TYR A 71 -5.70 -11.93 3.44
CA TYR A 71 -5.49 -10.76 4.30
C TYR A 71 -6.78 -10.03 4.58
N ASN A 72 -6.93 -9.61 5.82
CA ASN A 72 -7.98 -8.67 6.23
C ASN A 72 -7.49 -7.92 7.46
N GLY A 73 -7.55 -6.60 7.43
CA GLY A 73 -7.10 -5.75 8.53
C GLY A 73 -5.59 -5.70 8.65
N LYS A 74 -4.85 -5.95 7.58
CA LYS A 74 -3.40 -6.03 7.61
C LYS A 74 -2.75 -4.81 6.97
N VAL A 75 -1.54 -4.49 7.44
CA VAL A 75 -0.68 -3.49 6.83
C VAL A 75 0.49 -4.24 6.20
N LEU A 76 0.63 -4.14 4.89
CA LEU A 76 1.64 -4.88 4.14
C LEU A 76 2.65 -3.90 3.56
N GLN A 77 3.92 -4.12 3.84
CA GLN A 77 4.99 -3.32 3.25
C GLN A 77 5.33 -3.88 1.87
N VAL A 78 5.23 -3.03 0.86
CA VAL A 78 5.51 -3.41 -0.53
C VAL A 78 6.76 -2.68 -0.98
N SER A 79 7.90 -3.20 -0.55
CA SER A 79 9.20 -2.59 -0.85
C SER A 79 10.29 -3.64 -0.74
N SER A 80 11.25 -3.59 -1.65
CA SER A 80 12.43 -4.44 -1.58
C SER A 80 13.59 -3.77 -0.85
N THR A 81 13.42 -2.51 -0.46
CA THR A 81 14.44 -1.74 0.25
C THR A 81 13.84 -1.15 1.52
N ASN A 82 14.67 -0.96 2.52
CA ASN A 82 14.25 -0.22 3.71
C ASN A 82 14.33 1.27 3.40
N PRO A 83 13.28 2.01 3.76
CA PRO A 83 13.29 3.46 3.53
C PRO A 83 14.32 4.18 4.37
#